data_9c46f8d398f0fb58cfd2f5b66995fd97
#
_entry.id   9c46f8d398f0fb58cfd2f5b66995fd97
#
_cell.length_a   1.000
_cell.length_b   1.000
_cell.length_c   1.000
_cell.angle_alpha   90.00
_cell.angle_beta   90.00
_cell.angle_gamma   90.00
#
_symmetry.space_group_name_H-M   'P 1'
#
loop_
_entity.id
_entity.type
_entity.pdbx_description
1 polymer ?
#
loop_
_entity_poly.entity_id
_entity_poly.type
_entity_poly.pdbx_seq_one_letter_code
_entity_poly.pdbx_strand_id
1 'polypeptide(L)'
;RARKLMEHLIEKYPDTPMYLGANDGCLGFYPRFGFKRVYEKQPVVHCRVNNSVSPLKLTHSDPKVWHYAYTRINFSKELDCLNTACIHIFHIYQGYLNNSLYEIPALETMVIADQEGPVLGIRGVFSLRPINFAQLLPHLPFSGVDNIELGFMPYWPDLEYEMEERETDPWFVRGVKCDLGDIKFPELSIT
;
A
#
# COMPACT_ATOMS: atom_id res chain seq x y z
N ARG A 1 -30.49 2.20 7.67
CA ARG A 1 -30.13 1.50 6.41
C ARG A 1 -28.78 0.80 6.55
N ALA A 2 -27.70 1.47 6.97
CA ALA A 2 -26.35 0.87 7.13
C ALA A 2 -26.33 -0.41 7.98
N ARG A 3 -27.04 -0.40 9.14
CA ARG A 3 -27.13 -1.58 10.01
C ARG A 3 -27.64 -2.82 9.27
N LYS A 4 -28.76 -2.71 8.53
CA LYS A 4 -29.31 -3.84 7.77
C LYS A 4 -28.39 -4.35 6.69
N LEU A 5 -27.59 -3.44 6.07
CA LEU A 5 -26.60 -3.80 5.08
C LEU A 5 -25.47 -4.62 5.69
N MET A 6 -24.97 -4.20 6.86
CA MET A 6 -23.93 -4.95 7.60
C MET A 6 -24.44 -6.33 8.06
N GLU A 7 -25.65 -6.41 8.60
CA GLU A 7 -26.27 -7.67 9.00
C GLU A 7 -26.38 -8.62 7.79
N HIS A 8 -26.86 -8.12 6.66
CA HIS A 8 -26.97 -8.92 5.43
C HIS A 8 -25.60 -9.37 4.88
N LEU A 9 -24.59 -8.48 4.90
CA LEU A 9 -23.24 -8.82 4.46
C LEU A 9 -22.64 -9.94 5.32
N ILE A 10 -22.78 -9.85 6.63
CA ILE A 10 -22.28 -10.86 7.57
C ILE A 10 -23.01 -12.19 7.43
N GLU A 11 -24.33 -12.15 7.22
CA GLU A 11 -25.14 -13.35 6.96
C GLU A 11 -24.72 -14.04 5.64
N LYS A 12 -24.43 -13.25 4.61
CA LYS A 12 -24.02 -13.77 3.30
C LYS A 12 -22.59 -14.35 3.30
N TYR A 13 -21.72 -13.81 4.15
CA TYR A 13 -20.30 -14.19 4.21
C TYR A 13 -19.88 -14.48 5.67
N PRO A 14 -20.44 -15.50 6.33
CA PRO A 14 -20.27 -15.71 7.77
C PRO A 14 -18.83 -16.03 8.17
N ASP A 15 -18.12 -16.80 7.35
CA ASP A 15 -16.76 -17.30 7.60
C ASP A 15 -15.67 -16.55 6.86
N THR A 16 -16.03 -15.49 6.10
CA THR A 16 -15.07 -14.71 5.35
C THR A 16 -14.42 -13.66 6.24
N PRO A 17 -13.08 -13.61 6.32
CA PRO A 17 -12.40 -12.51 6.97
C PRO A 17 -12.72 -11.19 6.28
N MET A 18 -12.99 -10.16 7.08
CA MET A 18 -13.33 -8.83 6.60
C MET A 18 -12.43 -7.80 7.25
N TYR A 19 -12.03 -6.80 6.49
CA TYR A 19 -11.36 -5.60 7.01
C TYR A 19 -11.95 -4.36 6.36
N LEU A 20 -11.84 -3.23 7.05
CA LEU A 20 -12.30 -1.93 6.55
C LEU A 20 -11.56 -0.79 7.26
N GLY A 21 -11.36 0.32 6.55
CA GLY A 21 -11.05 1.62 7.13
C GLY A 21 -12.35 2.33 7.54
N ALA A 22 -12.34 3.00 8.67
CA ALA A 22 -13.50 3.72 9.18
C ALA A 22 -13.22 5.20 9.39
N ASN A 23 -14.23 6.04 9.18
CA ASN A 23 -14.17 7.44 9.60
C ASN A 23 -14.36 7.54 11.12
N ASP A 24 -13.81 8.56 11.75
CA ASP A 24 -13.89 8.80 13.19
C ASP A 24 -15.32 8.80 13.73
N GLY A 25 -16.28 9.30 12.97
CA GLY A 25 -17.70 9.29 13.32
C GLY A 25 -18.33 7.90 13.41
N CYS A 26 -17.64 6.85 12.93
CA CYS A 26 -18.16 5.47 12.86
C CYS A 26 -17.49 4.49 13.81
N LEU A 27 -16.57 4.94 14.68
CA LEU A 27 -15.79 4.05 15.57
C LEU A 27 -16.66 3.15 16.45
N GLY A 28 -17.78 3.64 16.94
CA GLY A 28 -18.73 2.87 17.76
C GLY A 28 -19.72 2.01 16.96
N PHE A 29 -19.70 2.05 15.63
CA PHE A 29 -20.63 1.32 14.78
C PHE A 29 -20.17 -0.13 14.54
N TYR A 30 -18.95 -0.32 14.08
CA TYR A 30 -18.43 -1.63 13.66
C TYR A 30 -18.26 -2.67 14.77
N PRO A 31 -17.88 -2.30 16.01
CA PRO A 31 -17.81 -3.27 17.12
C PRO A 31 -19.13 -4.00 17.40
N ARG A 32 -20.27 -3.37 17.11
CA ARG A 32 -21.62 -3.98 17.27
C ARG A 32 -21.85 -5.19 16.35
N PHE A 33 -21.01 -5.38 15.36
CA PHE A 33 -21.05 -6.47 14.38
C PHE A 33 -19.88 -7.45 14.53
N GLY A 34 -19.15 -7.37 15.65
CA GLY A 34 -18.05 -8.27 15.95
C GLY A 34 -16.72 -7.88 15.27
N PHE A 35 -16.61 -6.66 14.75
CA PHE A 35 -15.33 -6.13 14.30
C PHE A 35 -14.50 -5.67 15.49
N LYS A 36 -13.19 -5.89 15.40
CA LYS A 36 -12.18 -5.43 16.36
C LYS A 36 -11.33 -4.35 15.72
N ARG A 37 -11.00 -3.30 16.48
CA ARG A 37 -10.06 -2.26 16.02
C ARG A 37 -8.66 -2.82 15.92
N VAL A 38 -7.94 -2.44 14.88
CA VAL A 38 -6.54 -2.73 14.65
C VAL A 38 -5.81 -1.41 14.48
N TYR A 39 -4.63 -1.30 15.08
CA TYR A 39 -3.74 -0.16 14.94
C TYR A 39 -2.63 -0.56 13.99
N GLU A 40 -2.58 0.07 12.83
CA GLU A 40 -1.48 -0.17 11.92
C GLU A 40 -0.25 0.60 12.33
N LYS A 41 0.92 0.11 11.92
CA LYS A 41 2.21 0.77 12.08
C LYS A 41 2.79 1.09 10.72
N GLN A 42 3.75 2.01 10.69
CA GLN A 42 4.42 2.44 9.48
C GLN A 42 5.77 1.73 9.34
N PRO A 43 5.99 0.92 8.29
CA PRO A 43 7.32 0.40 7.99
C PRO A 43 8.22 1.54 7.52
N VAL A 44 9.34 1.73 8.21
CA VAL A 44 10.33 2.78 7.94
C VAL A 44 11.70 2.17 7.74
N VAL A 45 12.37 2.57 6.67
CA VAL A 45 13.75 2.22 6.36
C VAL A 45 14.63 3.44 6.59
N HIS A 46 15.57 3.35 7.52
CA HIS A 46 16.53 4.41 7.80
C HIS A 46 17.72 4.28 6.85
N CYS A 47 17.66 4.97 5.73
CA CYS A 47 18.75 4.98 4.77
C CYS A 47 18.81 6.31 4.01
N ARG A 48 20.02 6.73 3.67
CA ARG A 48 20.23 7.94 2.87
C ARG A 48 20.14 7.63 1.39
N VAL A 49 19.35 8.43 0.67
CA VAL A 49 19.25 8.34 -0.78
C VAL A 49 19.66 9.67 -1.41
N ASN A 50 20.65 9.60 -2.30
CA ASN A 50 21.12 10.75 -3.08
C ASN A 50 21.35 10.31 -4.51
N ASN A 51 20.27 10.03 -5.23
CA ASN A 51 20.34 9.61 -6.63
C ASN A 51 20.24 10.81 -7.57
N SER A 52 20.93 10.73 -8.69
CA SER A 52 20.89 11.73 -9.77
C SER A 52 20.43 11.13 -11.10
N VAL A 53 19.60 10.09 -11.04
CA VAL A 53 19.07 9.41 -12.21
C VAL A 53 17.95 10.21 -12.86
N SER A 54 17.90 10.19 -14.19
CA SER A 54 16.77 10.76 -14.92
C SER A 54 15.59 9.80 -14.88
N PRO A 55 14.43 10.20 -14.31
CA PRO A 55 13.31 9.31 -14.19
C PRO A 55 12.60 9.09 -15.53
N LEU A 56 12.16 7.88 -15.77
CA LEU A 56 11.13 7.62 -16.77
C LEU A 56 9.75 7.72 -16.06
N LYS A 57 9.11 8.85 -16.26
CA LYS A 57 7.79 9.11 -15.68
C LYS A 57 6.68 8.58 -16.57
N LEU A 58 5.68 7.97 -15.94
CA LEU A 58 4.42 7.65 -16.58
C LEU A 58 3.35 8.69 -16.19
N THR A 59 2.36 8.82 -17.05
CA THR A 59 1.13 9.54 -16.73
C THR A 59 0.00 8.55 -16.47
N HIS A 60 -1.01 8.97 -15.74
CA HIS A 60 -2.18 8.11 -15.47
C HIS A 60 -2.86 7.55 -16.74
N SER A 61 -2.72 8.23 -17.88
CA SER A 61 -3.29 7.83 -19.17
C SER A 61 -2.39 6.87 -19.97
N ASP A 62 -1.17 6.58 -19.51
CA ASP A 62 -0.29 5.65 -20.20
C ASP A 62 -0.84 4.21 -20.10
N PRO A 63 -1.02 3.50 -21.22
CA PRO A 63 -1.49 2.11 -21.21
C PRO A 63 -0.65 1.16 -20.35
N LYS A 64 0.64 1.47 -20.16
CA LYS A 64 1.53 0.70 -19.29
C LYS A 64 1.09 0.70 -17.84
N VAL A 65 0.47 1.79 -17.35
CA VAL A 65 -0.05 1.86 -15.98
C VAL A 65 -1.09 0.76 -15.73
N TRP A 66 -2.01 0.58 -16.68
CA TRP A 66 -2.98 -0.51 -16.64
C TRP A 66 -2.32 -1.88 -16.73
N HIS A 67 -1.33 -2.03 -17.64
CA HIS A 67 -0.59 -3.27 -17.79
C HIS A 67 0.06 -3.69 -16.46
N TYR A 68 0.81 -2.80 -15.83
CA TYR A 68 1.43 -3.07 -14.54
C TYR A 68 0.40 -3.38 -13.44
N ALA A 69 -0.68 -2.63 -13.37
CA ALA A 69 -1.72 -2.85 -12.35
C ALA A 69 -2.41 -4.21 -12.47
N TYR A 70 -2.62 -4.72 -13.69
CA TYR A 70 -3.26 -6.01 -13.94
C TYR A 70 -2.34 -7.22 -13.84
N THR A 71 -1.05 -7.05 -14.15
CA THR A 71 -0.12 -8.18 -14.33
C THR A 71 0.92 -8.32 -13.24
N ARG A 72 0.98 -7.38 -12.30
CA ARG A 72 1.93 -7.41 -11.19
C ARG A 72 1.86 -8.71 -10.38
N ILE A 73 3.00 -9.13 -9.86
CA ILE A 73 3.07 -10.18 -8.85
C ILE A 73 2.71 -9.64 -7.46
N ASN A 74 2.51 -10.52 -6.49
CA ASN A 74 2.38 -10.13 -5.08
C ASN A 74 3.62 -9.42 -4.59
N PHE A 75 3.42 -8.32 -3.88
CA PHE A 75 4.52 -7.50 -3.41
C PHE A 75 4.48 -7.21 -1.91
N SER A 76 3.40 -7.56 -1.24
CA SER A 76 3.27 -7.48 0.21
C SER A 76 3.34 -8.87 0.84
N LYS A 77 4.00 -8.95 2.00
CA LYS A 77 4.24 -10.20 2.70
C LYS A 77 2.99 -10.71 3.43
N GLU A 78 2.33 -9.82 4.18
CA GLU A 78 1.26 -10.21 5.10
C GLU A 78 -0.13 -10.01 4.48
N LEU A 79 -0.29 -8.92 3.75
CA LEU A 79 -1.55 -8.52 3.13
C LEU A 79 -1.28 -7.87 1.78
N ASP A 80 -1.85 -8.44 0.73
CA ASP A 80 -1.81 -7.85 -0.61
C ASP A 80 -3.18 -7.93 -1.27
N CYS A 81 -3.50 -6.95 -2.10
CA CYS A 81 -4.73 -6.90 -2.86
C CYS A 81 -4.52 -7.50 -4.24
N LEU A 82 -5.02 -8.71 -4.45
CA LEU A 82 -4.95 -9.41 -5.72
C LEU A 82 -6.20 -9.16 -6.57
N ASN A 83 -6.02 -9.11 -7.89
CA ASN A 83 -7.11 -8.90 -8.86
C ASN A 83 -7.89 -7.59 -8.62
N THR A 84 -7.23 -6.58 -8.06
CA THR A 84 -7.81 -5.28 -7.70
C THR A 84 -7.23 -4.14 -8.52
N ALA A 85 -6.84 -4.39 -9.75
CA ALA A 85 -6.25 -3.37 -10.62
C ALA A 85 -7.13 -2.10 -10.72
N CYS A 86 -8.45 -2.25 -10.74
CA CYS A 86 -9.37 -1.11 -10.76
C CYS A 86 -9.27 -0.23 -9.51
N ILE A 87 -8.98 -0.81 -8.34
CA ILE A 87 -8.79 -0.06 -7.09
C ILE A 87 -7.46 0.71 -7.16
N HIS A 88 -6.38 0.05 -7.58
CA HIS A 88 -5.08 0.71 -7.77
C HIS A 88 -5.16 1.86 -8.77
N ILE A 89 -5.86 1.65 -9.89
CA ILE A 89 -6.09 2.68 -10.89
C ILE A 89 -6.92 3.83 -10.32
N PHE A 90 -7.94 3.54 -9.51
CA PHE A 90 -8.71 4.57 -8.81
C PHE A 90 -7.79 5.46 -7.95
N HIS A 91 -6.90 4.87 -7.14
CA HIS A 91 -5.94 5.64 -6.34
C HIS A 91 -4.98 6.47 -7.19
N ILE A 92 -4.50 5.90 -8.29
CA ILE A 92 -3.64 6.64 -9.24
C ILE A 92 -4.37 7.89 -9.77
N TYR A 93 -5.64 7.76 -10.13
CA TYR A 93 -6.44 8.89 -10.61
C TYR A 93 -6.78 9.90 -9.51
N GLN A 94 -6.93 9.46 -8.27
CA GLN A 94 -7.26 10.33 -7.14
C GLN A 94 -6.07 11.13 -6.62
N GLY A 95 -4.89 10.55 -6.51
CA GLY A 95 -3.78 11.14 -5.78
C GLY A 95 -2.44 11.22 -6.52
N TYR A 96 -2.17 10.32 -7.47
CA TYR A 96 -0.81 10.15 -8.01
C TYR A 96 -0.66 10.49 -9.49
N LEU A 97 -1.59 11.21 -10.06
CA LEU A 97 -1.84 11.45 -11.47
C LEU A 97 -0.62 11.47 -12.42
N ASN A 98 0.32 12.37 -12.22
CA ASN A 98 1.35 12.65 -13.22
C ASN A 98 2.76 12.83 -12.66
N ASN A 99 2.92 12.87 -11.36
CA ASN A 99 4.20 13.26 -10.75
C ASN A 99 4.87 12.16 -9.93
N SER A 100 4.15 11.10 -9.61
CA SER A 100 4.58 10.06 -8.67
C SER A 100 4.71 8.67 -9.31
N LEU A 101 4.49 8.55 -10.62
CA LEU A 101 4.55 7.28 -11.35
C LEU A 101 5.88 7.16 -12.08
N TYR A 102 6.69 6.18 -11.69
CA TYR A 102 8.03 5.95 -12.25
C TYR A 102 8.12 4.57 -12.86
N GLU A 103 8.50 4.47 -14.13
CA GLU A 103 8.81 3.20 -14.77
C GLU A 103 10.31 2.91 -14.66
N ILE A 104 10.63 1.66 -14.33
CA ILE A 104 11.98 1.13 -14.30
C ILE A 104 12.03 -0.07 -15.25
N PRO A 105 12.25 0.17 -16.56
CA PRO A 105 12.18 -0.88 -17.58
C PRO A 105 13.14 -2.03 -17.31
N ALA A 106 14.34 -1.74 -16.82
CA ALA A 106 15.36 -2.75 -16.50
C ALA A 106 14.89 -3.76 -15.43
N LEU A 107 13.91 -3.37 -14.62
CA LEU A 107 13.31 -4.21 -13.58
C LEU A 107 11.90 -4.67 -13.94
N GLU A 108 11.35 -4.27 -15.08
CA GLU A 108 9.95 -4.51 -15.47
C GLU A 108 9.00 -4.09 -14.35
N THR A 109 9.20 -2.89 -13.82
CA THR A 109 8.53 -2.41 -12.60
C THR A 109 8.05 -0.98 -12.78
N MET A 110 6.85 -0.71 -12.28
CA MET A 110 6.33 0.63 -12.02
C MET A 110 6.29 0.87 -10.52
N VAL A 111 6.70 2.06 -10.10
CA VAL A 111 6.67 2.49 -8.69
C VAL A 111 5.83 3.74 -8.55
N ILE A 112 5.02 3.77 -7.51
CA ILE A 112 4.37 5.00 -7.05
C ILE A 112 5.14 5.50 -5.85
N ALA A 113 5.76 6.67 -5.99
CA ALA A 113 6.59 7.26 -4.95
C ALA A 113 6.52 8.79 -4.97
N ASP A 114 6.63 9.38 -3.81
CA ASP A 114 6.68 10.83 -3.60
C ASP A 114 7.71 11.17 -2.52
N GLN A 115 8.16 12.41 -2.48
CA GLN A 115 9.10 12.87 -1.46
C GLN A 115 8.55 14.12 -0.78
N GLU A 116 8.54 14.09 0.55
CA GLU A 116 8.24 15.26 1.38
C GLU A 116 9.41 15.53 2.32
N GLY A 117 10.15 16.59 2.04
CA GLY A 117 11.37 16.91 2.76
C GLY A 117 12.40 15.76 2.70
N PRO A 118 12.89 15.25 3.85
CA PRO A 118 13.85 14.15 3.90
C PRO A 118 13.20 12.75 3.86
N VAL A 119 11.88 12.66 3.68
CA VAL A 119 11.13 11.40 3.68
C VAL A 119 10.69 11.04 2.26
N LEU A 120 11.05 9.84 1.82
CA LEU A 120 10.58 9.22 0.57
C LEU A 120 9.46 8.24 0.90
N GLY A 121 8.25 8.50 0.42
CA GLY A 121 7.15 7.55 0.45
C GLY A 121 7.17 6.63 -0.77
N ILE A 122 7.30 5.32 -0.58
CA ILE A 122 7.05 4.31 -1.61
C ILE A 122 5.66 3.74 -1.37
N ARG A 123 4.67 4.26 -2.10
CA ARG A 123 3.25 3.96 -1.91
C ARG A 123 2.82 2.63 -2.52
N GLY A 124 3.48 2.22 -3.61
CA GLY A 124 3.21 0.95 -4.25
C GLY A 124 4.30 0.56 -5.25
N VAL A 125 4.48 -0.75 -5.39
CA VAL A 125 5.41 -1.34 -6.35
C VAL A 125 4.66 -2.37 -7.20
N PHE A 126 4.70 -2.19 -8.50
CA PHE A 126 4.01 -3.00 -9.48
C PHE A 126 5.06 -3.67 -10.36
N SER A 127 5.58 -4.80 -9.91
CA SER A 127 6.60 -5.55 -10.62
C SER A 127 6.02 -6.78 -11.31
N LEU A 128 6.55 -7.11 -12.49
CA LEU A 128 6.17 -8.31 -13.24
C LEU A 128 7.01 -9.52 -12.85
N ARG A 129 8.06 -9.31 -12.07
CA ARG A 129 8.96 -10.36 -11.56
C ARG A 129 9.48 -10.01 -10.17
N PRO A 130 10.01 -10.99 -9.43
CA PRO A 130 10.66 -10.72 -8.13
C PRO A 130 11.84 -9.77 -8.31
N ILE A 131 11.92 -8.76 -7.45
CA ILE A 131 13.02 -7.80 -7.36
C ILE A 131 13.42 -7.61 -5.90
N ASN A 132 14.66 -7.21 -5.65
CA ASN A 132 15.15 -6.86 -4.33
C ASN A 132 15.08 -5.35 -4.12
N PHE A 133 14.99 -4.93 -2.86
CA PHE A 133 14.98 -3.50 -2.52
C PHE A 133 16.26 -2.79 -2.97
N ALA A 134 17.42 -3.44 -2.78
CA ALA A 134 18.71 -2.93 -3.23
C ALA A 134 18.80 -2.72 -4.77
N GLN A 135 18.03 -3.50 -5.55
CA GLN A 135 17.94 -3.29 -7.01
C GLN A 135 17.03 -2.13 -7.36
N LEU A 136 15.95 -1.91 -6.59
CA LEU A 136 14.95 -0.87 -6.84
C LEU A 136 15.49 0.53 -6.55
N LEU A 137 16.09 0.70 -5.38
CA LEU A 137 16.42 2.00 -4.81
C LEU A 137 17.31 2.88 -5.72
N PRO A 138 18.37 2.36 -6.41
CA PRO A 138 19.22 3.17 -7.28
C PRO A 138 18.51 3.78 -8.49
N HIS A 139 17.35 3.27 -8.86
CA HIS A 139 16.58 3.75 -10.01
C HIS A 139 15.56 4.84 -9.66
N LEU A 140 15.32 5.11 -8.38
CA LEU A 140 14.38 6.14 -7.95
C LEU A 140 15.04 7.51 -7.96
N PRO A 141 14.42 8.53 -8.59
CA PRO A 141 15.05 9.83 -8.85
C PRO A 141 14.92 10.78 -7.66
N PHE A 142 15.28 10.32 -6.45
CA PHE A 142 15.16 11.11 -5.24
C PHE A 142 16.53 11.40 -4.62
N SER A 143 16.62 12.55 -3.95
CA SER A 143 17.86 13.05 -3.35
C SER A 143 17.54 13.80 -2.05
N GLY A 144 18.48 13.81 -1.11
CA GLY A 144 18.28 14.42 0.20
C GLY A 144 17.29 13.64 1.07
N VAL A 145 17.17 12.33 0.86
CA VAL A 145 16.32 11.44 1.65
C VAL A 145 17.13 10.86 2.81
N ASP A 146 16.55 10.86 4.00
CA ASP A 146 17.10 10.22 5.19
C ASP A 146 16.26 9.00 5.64
N ASN A 147 14.97 8.97 5.28
CA ASN A 147 14.05 7.89 5.64
C ASN A 147 13.15 7.52 4.46
N ILE A 148 12.79 6.23 4.38
CA ILE A 148 11.82 5.74 3.41
C ILE A 148 10.64 5.13 4.16
N GLU A 149 9.44 5.61 3.89
CA GLU A 149 8.18 5.04 4.38
C GLU A 149 7.56 4.15 3.31
N LEU A 150 7.12 2.95 3.70
CA LEU A 150 6.50 2.01 2.78
C LEU A 150 4.99 1.96 3.00
N GLY A 151 4.22 2.22 1.97
CA GLY A 151 2.75 2.17 1.97
C GLY A 151 2.16 0.77 2.01
N PHE A 152 2.95 -0.26 2.35
CA PHE A 152 2.57 -1.68 2.40
C PHE A 152 3.56 -2.48 3.25
N MET A 153 3.22 -3.71 3.64
CA MET A 153 4.16 -4.64 4.27
C MET A 153 5.13 -5.18 3.22
N PRO A 154 6.44 -4.90 3.33
CA PRO A 154 7.40 -5.26 2.30
C PRO A 154 7.66 -6.79 2.25
N TYR A 155 7.81 -7.32 1.03
CA TYR A 155 8.21 -8.69 0.77
C TYR A 155 9.63 -8.74 0.17
N TRP A 156 10.57 -8.11 0.88
CA TRP A 156 11.98 -8.07 0.48
C TRP A 156 12.85 -8.70 1.57
N PRO A 157 13.45 -9.87 1.33
CA PRO A 157 14.27 -10.55 2.34
C PRO A 157 15.59 -9.83 2.65
N ASP A 158 16.00 -8.90 1.77
CA ASP A 158 17.20 -8.07 1.91
C ASP A 158 16.92 -6.72 2.60
N LEU A 159 15.68 -6.49 3.04
CA LEU A 159 15.29 -5.21 3.63
C LEU A 159 15.17 -5.32 5.16
N GLU A 160 15.96 -4.52 5.85
CA GLU A 160 15.76 -4.21 7.26
C GLU A 160 14.93 -2.94 7.40
N TYR A 161 13.89 -2.98 8.23
CA TYR A 161 12.99 -1.85 8.50
C TYR A 161 12.47 -1.92 9.93
N GLU A 162 12.03 -0.79 10.44
CA GLU A 162 11.39 -0.66 11.74
C GLU A 162 9.90 -0.38 11.57
N MET A 163 9.09 -0.86 12.52
CA MET A 163 7.65 -0.58 12.56
C MET A 163 7.38 0.55 13.55
N GLU A 164 7.17 1.74 13.03
CA GLU A 164 6.90 2.92 13.84
C GLU A 164 5.40 3.12 14.09
N GLU A 165 5.05 3.54 15.31
CA GLU A 165 3.69 3.98 15.63
C GLU A 165 3.40 5.32 14.96
N ARG A 166 2.26 5.38 14.28
CA ARG A 166 1.73 6.59 13.64
C ARG A 166 0.26 6.75 13.97
N GLU A 167 -0.20 7.99 13.95
CA GLU A 167 -1.63 8.24 13.91
C GLU A 167 -2.13 7.90 12.50
N THR A 168 -3.01 6.91 12.42
CA THR A 168 -3.54 6.37 11.17
C THR A 168 -5.05 6.31 11.23
N ASP A 169 -5.67 6.17 10.06
CA ASP A 169 -7.10 5.90 9.95
C ASP A 169 -7.49 4.67 10.76
N PRO A 170 -8.65 4.67 11.40
CA PRO A 170 -9.09 3.56 12.22
C PRO A 170 -9.45 2.34 11.37
N TRP A 171 -8.68 1.28 11.51
CA TRP A 171 -8.93 0.00 10.88
C TRP A 171 -9.73 -0.94 11.77
N PHE A 172 -10.59 -1.73 11.15
CA PHE A 172 -11.38 -2.76 11.81
C PHE A 172 -11.32 -4.07 11.05
N VAL A 173 -11.22 -5.18 11.78
CA VAL A 173 -11.18 -6.53 11.23
C VAL A 173 -12.20 -7.43 11.92
N ARG A 174 -12.75 -8.39 11.16
CA ARG A 174 -13.66 -9.43 11.65
C ARG A 174 -13.30 -10.76 11.02
N GLY A 175 -13.35 -11.85 11.81
CA GLY A 175 -13.09 -13.21 11.30
C GLY A 175 -11.63 -13.51 10.98
N VAL A 176 -10.70 -12.60 11.28
CA VAL A 176 -9.26 -12.83 11.13
C VAL A 176 -8.79 -13.73 12.26
N LYS A 177 -8.11 -14.84 11.92
CA LYS A 177 -7.68 -15.86 12.88
C LYS A 177 -6.23 -15.71 13.34
N CYS A 178 -5.45 -14.86 12.67
CA CYS A 178 -4.08 -14.56 13.08
C CYS A 178 -4.02 -13.26 13.89
N ASP A 179 -2.98 -13.16 14.70
CA ASP A 179 -2.59 -11.88 15.27
C ASP A 179 -2.01 -11.05 14.13
N LEU A 180 -2.57 -9.87 13.92
CA LEU A 180 -2.07 -8.96 12.88
C LEU A 180 -0.82 -8.20 13.34
N GLY A 181 -0.54 -8.20 14.66
CA GLY A 181 0.69 -7.64 15.23
C GLY A 181 1.06 -6.28 14.64
N ASP A 182 2.30 -6.20 14.20
CA ASP A 182 2.83 -5.04 13.47
C ASP A 182 2.44 -5.15 11.99
N ILE A 183 1.34 -4.51 11.58
CA ILE A 183 0.82 -4.55 10.22
C ILE A 183 0.72 -3.15 9.61
N LYS A 184 0.94 -3.06 8.30
CA LYS A 184 0.57 -1.94 7.44
C LYS A 184 -0.43 -2.43 6.41
N PHE A 185 -1.62 -1.83 6.38
CA PHE A 185 -2.56 -2.08 5.28
C PHE A 185 -2.07 -1.38 4.01
N PRO A 186 -2.17 -2.03 2.83
CA PRO A 186 -1.69 -1.41 1.60
C PRO A 186 -2.46 -0.11 1.32
N GLU A 187 -1.77 1.02 1.24
CA GLU A 187 -2.38 2.34 1.02
C GLU A 187 -3.23 2.41 -0.25
N LEU A 188 -2.85 1.66 -1.27
CA LEU A 188 -3.57 1.60 -2.55
C LEU A 188 -4.74 0.61 -2.56
N SER A 189 -5.18 0.12 -1.42
CA SER A 189 -6.29 -0.83 -1.27
C SER A 189 -7.52 -0.24 -0.59
N ILE A 190 -7.44 1.00 -0.15
CA ILE A 190 -8.48 1.69 0.61
C ILE A 190 -9.44 2.36 -0.38
N THR A 191 -10.75 2.20 -0.20
CA THR A 191 -11.80 2.87 -1.00
C THR A 191 -12.80 3.58 -0.12
#